data_272e8ec46f854139c8ac14ed9a68657a
#
_entry.id   272e8ec46f854139c8ac14ed9a68657a
#
_cell.length_a   1.000
_cell.length_b   1.000
_cell.length_c   1.000
_cell.angle_alpha   90.00
_cell.angle_beta   90.00
_cell.angle_gamma   90.00
#
_symmetry.space_group_name_H-M   'P 1'
#
loop_
_entity.id
_entity.type
_entity.pdbx_description
1 polymer ?
#
loop_
_entity_poly.entity_id
_entity_poly.type
_entity_poly.pdbx_seq_one_letter_code
_entity_poly.pdbx_strand_id
1 'polypeptide(L)'
;MDSIEKNLLAEISDLHSVPEGAYNIRNNGKLEARNTTANIDIVTKKDKPGIDIYVKPGTKNESMHIPVILSESGLKDLVYNDFYIGEGADVTIIAGCGIHNCGDQTSQHDGIHTFYIGKNAKVKYVEKHYGEGDGNGAR
;
A
#
# COMPACT_ATOMS: atom_id res chain seq x y z
N MET A 1 2.95 8.07 -13.71
CA MET A 1 4.19 7.52 -13.11
C MET A 1 5.29 7.42 -14.15
N ASP A 2 6.51 7.74 -13.77
CA ASP A 2 7.67 7.57 -14.65
C ASP A 2 8.17 6.11 -14.66
N SER A 3 9.24 5.84 -15.44
CA SER A 3 9.76 4.49 -15.57
C SER A 3 10.37 3.94 -14.27
N ILE A 4 10.95 4.80 -13.44
CA ILE A 4 11.50 4.39 -12.14
C ILE A 4 10.39 3.90 -11.24
N GLU A 5 9.30 4.67 -11.17
CA GLU A 5 8.16 4.34 -10.33
C GLU A 5 7.45 3.07 -10.78
N LYS A 6 7.32 2.86 -12.09
CA LYS A 6 6.76 1.62 -12.64
C LYS A 6 7.62 0.41 -12.30
N ASN A 7 8.94 0.56 -12.33
CA ASN A 7 9.85 -0.51 -11.95
C ASN A 7 9.74 -0.85 -10.46
N LEU A 8 9.59 0.16 -9.60
CA LEU A 8 9.39 -0.07 -8.18
C LEU A 8 8.10 -0.84 -7.92
N LEU A 9 7.01 -0.48 -8.61
CA LEU A 9 5.75 -1.22 -8.49
C LEU A 9 5.91 -2.68 -8.88
N ALA A 10 6.61 -2.96 -9.98
CA ALA A 10 6.84 -4.32 -10.42
C ALA A 10 7.62 -5.13 -9.38
N GLU A 11 8.62 -4.51 -8.74
CA GLU A 11 9.45 -5.19 -7.74
C GLU A 11 8.70 -5.53 -6.46
N ILE A 12 7.81 -4.65 -5.98
CA ILE A 12 7.15 -4.84 -4.69
C ILE A 12 5.81 -5.55 -4.75
N SER A 13 5.15 -5.56 -5.90
CA SER A 13 3.80 -6.13 -6.00
C SER A 13 3.55 -6.92 -7.28
N ASP A 14 4.59 -7.16 -8.07
CA ASP A 14 4.49 -7.81 -9.38
C ASP A 14 3.49 -7.15 -10.32
N LEU A 15 3.26 -5.85 -10.12
CA LEU A 15 2.31 -5.09 -10.92
C LEU A 15 3.01 -4.46 -12.11
N HIS A 16 2.75 -5.00 -13.30
CA HIS A 16 3.21 -4.45 -14.58
C HIS A 16 2.15 -3.57 -15.23
N SER A 17 0.96 -3.55 -14.66
CA SER A 17 -0.18 -2.75 -15.08
C SER A 17 -1.08 -2.50 -13.87
N VAL A 18 -2.15 -1.73 -14.06
CA VAL A 18 -3.15 -1.50 -13.01
C VAL A 18 -3.76 -2.82 -12.59
N PRO A 19 -3.78 -3.17 -11.28
CA PRO A 19 -4.35 -4.44 -10.82
C PRO A 19 -5.86 -4.47 -10.98
N GLU A 20 -6.40 -5.68 -11.06
CA GLU A 20 -7.84 -5.88 -10.95
C GLU A 20 -8.26 -5.83 -9.46
N GLY A 21 -9.49 -5.40 -9.21
CA GLY A 21 -10.02 -5.32 -7.86
C GLY A 21 -9.60 -4.05 -7.14
N ALA A 22 -9.62 -4.08 -5.82
CA ALA A 22 -9.32 -2.91 -5.01
C ALA A 22 -7.82 -2.61 -4.99
N TYR A 23 -7.47 -1.33 -5.08
CA TYR A 23 -6.09 -0.91 -4.92
C TYR A 23 -6.00 0.54 -4.46
N ASN A 24 -4.88 0.86 -3.81
CA ASN A 24 -4.52 2.23 -3.45
C ASN A 24 -3.02 2.39 -3.64
N ILE A 25 -2.63 3.13 -4.66
CA ILE A 25 -1.23 3.37 -4.98
C ILE A 25 -0.84 4.74 -4.45
N ARG A 26 0.15 4.78 -3.56
CA ARG A 26 0.69 6.01 -2.97
C ARG A 26 2.06 6.27 -3.57
N ASN A 27 2.27 7.49 -4.04
CA ASN A 27 3.50 7.87 -4.73
C ASN A 27 4.02 9.20 -4.16
N ASN A 28 5.22 9.17 -3.57
CA ASN A 28 5.87 10.34 -2.98
C ASN A 28 4.95 11.10 -2.01
N GLY A 29 4.28 10.35 -1.12
CA GLY A 29 3.43 10.92 -0.09
C GLY A 29 2.03 11.33 -0.56
N LYS A 30 1.66 11.01 -1.80
CA LYS A 30 0.37 11.40 -2.37
C LYS A 30 -0.36 10.21 -2.97
N LEU A 31 -1.68 10.32 -3.02
CA LEU A 31 -2.50 9.34 -3.71
C LEU A 31 -2.26 9.44 -5.23
N GLU A 32 -1.79 8.35 -5.83
CA GLU A 32 -1.59 8.25 -7.27
C GLU A 32 -2.84 7.70 -7.96
N ALA A 33 -3.37 6.60 -7.44
CA ALA A 33 -4.54 5.94 -8.02
C ALA A 33 -5.25 5.10 -6.97
N ARG A 34 -6.54 4.97 -7.11
CA ARG A 34 -7.38 4.17 -6.20
C ARG A 34 -8.54 3.55 -6.96
N ASN A 35 -8.87 2.31 -6.59
CA ASN A 35 -10.08 1.66 -7.04
C ASN A 35 -10.71 0.91 -5.87
N THR A 36 -12.03 0.95 -5.80
CA THR A 36 -12.80 0.20 -4.80
C THR A 36 -13.68 -0.82 -5.51
N THR A 37 -14.17 -1.80 -4.75
CA THR A 37 -15.11 -2.79 -5.25
C THR A 37 -16.42 -2.70 -4.48
N ALA A 38 -17.41 -3.50 -4.86
CA ALA A 38 -18.66 -3.56 -4.10
C ALA A 38 -18.43 -4.02 -2.66
N ASN A 39 -17.36 -4.78 -2.39
CA ASN A 39 -17.08 -5.39 -1.09
C ASN A 39 -15.93 -4.74 -0.34
N ILE A 40 -15.08 -3.98 -1.01
CA ILE A 40 -13.91 -3.34 -0.39
C ILE A 40 -13.92 -1.85 -0.68
N ASP A 41 -14.02 -1.05 0.37
CA ASP A 41 -13.95 0.40 0.28
C ASP A 41 -12.64 0.90 0.87
N ILE A 42 -12.12 1.97 0.31
CA ILE A 42 -10.87 2.60 0.76
C ILE A 42 -11.12 4.11 0.86
N VAL A 43 -10.88 4.66 2.04
CA VAL A 43 -11.16 6.07 2.33
C VAL A 43 -9.90 6.75 2.86
N THR A 44 -9.59 7.94 2.35
CA THR A 44 -8.49 8.74 2.88
C THR A 44 -8.85 9.24 4.28
N LYS A 45 -7.93 9.08 5.23
CA LYS A 45 -8.11 9.60 6.59
C LYS A 45 -8.16 11.13 6.57
N LYS A 46 -8.99 11.70 7.43
CA LYS A 46 -9.15 13.16 7.54
C LYS A 46 -8.21 13.80 8.56
N ASP A 47 -7.80 13.06 9.57
CA ASP A 47 -7.06 13.57 10.73
C ASP A 47 -5.56 13.33 10.67
N LYS A 48 -5.10 12.42 9.82
CA LYS A 48 -3.70 12.05 9.68
C LYS A 48 -3.44 11.36 8.35
N PRO A 49 -2.17 11.26 7.90
CA PRO A 49 -1.86 10.56 6.64
C PRO A 49 -2.23 9.08 6.72
N GLY A 50 -2.85 8.57 5.70
CA GLY A 50 -3.21 7.16 5.60
C GLY A 50 -4.61 6.91 5.11
N ILE A 51 -5.03 5.66 5.21
CA ILE A 51 -6.31 5.19 4.68
C ILE A 51 -7.03 4.31 5.68
N ASP A 52 -8.35 4.31 5.57
CA ASP A 52 -9.23 3.35 6.23
C ASP A 52 -9.77 2.39 5.17
N ILE A 53 -9.62 1.11 5.41
CA ILE A 53 -10.05 0.06 4.49
C ILE A 53 -11.19 -0.71 5.15
N TYR A 54 -12.33 -0.80 4.45
CA TYR A 54 -13.51 -1.50 4.94
C TYR A 54 -13.82 -2.68 4.05
N VAL A 55 -13.76 -3.90 4.61
CA VAL A 55 -14.11 -5.14 3.93
C VAL A 55 -15.44 -5.63 4.48
N LYS A 56 -16.43 -5.78 3.61
CA LYS A 56 -17.78 -6.20 4.03
C LYS A 56 -17.77 -7.61 4.61
N PRO A 57 -18.67 -7.91 5.54
CA PRO A 57 -18.86 -9.27 6.03
C PRO A 57 -19.11 -10.25 4.88
N GLY A 58 -18.53 -11.44 4.98
CA GLY A 58 -18.75 -12.48 3.99
C GLY A 58 -18.00 -12.34 2.68
N THR A 59 -17.18 -11.31 2.52
CA THR A 59 -16.34 -11.15 1.31
C THR A 59 -15.38 -12.34 1.18
N LYS A 60 -15.37 -12.99 0.02
CA LYS A 60 -14.54 -14.18 -0.23
C LYS A 60 -13.67 -14.00 -1.45
N ASN A 61 -12.43 -14.50 -1.36
CA ASN A 61 -11.52 -14.62 -2.51
C ASN A 61 -11.22 -13.31 -3.20
N GLU A 62 -11.22 -12.19 -2.48
CA GLU A 62 -10.79 -10.91 -3.00
C GLU A 62 -9.42 -10.54 -2.50
N SER A 63 -8.67 -9.84 -3.35
CA SER A 63 -7.36 -9.30 -3.01
C SER A 63 -7.38 -7.80 -3.17
N MET A 64 -6.57 -7.11 -2.36
CA MET A 64 -6.33 -5.69 -2.56
C MET A 64 -4.83 -5.40 -2.59
N HIS A 65 -4.45 -4.38 -3.32
CA HIS A 65 -3.05 -3.96 -3.46
C HIS A 65 -2.90 -2.56 -2.87
N ILE A 66 -1.93 -2.38 -1.96
CA ILE A 66 -1.65 -1.08 -1.35
C ILE A 66 -0.15 -0.73 -1.42
N PRO A 67 0.41 -0.64 -2.62
CA PRO A 67 1.83 -0.32 -2.77
C PRO A 67 2.11 1.15 -2.49
N VAL A 68 3.32 1.42 -1.99
CA VAL A 68 3.85 2.76 -1.77
C VAL A 68 5.17 2.91 -2.50
N ILE A 69 5.34 4.03 -3.19
CA ILE A 69 6.54 4.31 -3.97
C ILE A 69 7.14 5.63 -3.50
N LEU A 70 8.44 5.63 -3.28
CA LEU A 70 9.22 6.85 -3.03
C LEU A 70 10.33 6.94 -4.06
N SER A 71 10.35 8.03 -4.83
CA SER A 71 11.40 8.29 -5.81
C SER A 71 12.11 9.63 -5.55
N GLU A 72 11.59 10.45 -4.65
CA GLU A 72 12.20 11.73 -4.28
C GLU A 72 13.19 11.53 -3.13
N SER A 73 14.39 12.11 -3.25
CA SER A 73 15.40 12.07 -2.20
C SER A 73 14.96 12.89 -0.98
N GLY A 74 15.21 12.35 0.20
CA GLY A 74 14.93 13.05 1.45
C GLY A 74 13.47 13.04 1.88
N LEU A 75 12.61 12.36 1.14
CA LEU A 75 11.19 12.27 1.52
C LEU A 75 11.01 11.27 2.65
N LYS A 76 10.35 11.70 3.71
CA LYS A 76 9.96 10.85 4.83
C LYS A 76 8.44 10.76 4.86
N ASP A 77 7.94 9.55 4.68
CA ASP A 77 6.51 9.30 4.57
C ASP A 77 6.06 8.39 5.72
N LEU A 78 5.19 8.90 6.58
CA LEU A 78 4.58 8.14 7.67
C LEU A 78 3.09 8.05 7.41
N VAL A 79 2.56 6.83 7.39
CA VAL A 79 1.14 6.60 7.15
C VAL A 79 0.53 5.68 8.20
N TYR A 80 -0.75 5.87 8.44
CA TYR A 80 -1.57 5.06 9.34
C TYR A 80 -2.64 4.37 8.50
N ASN A 81 -2.65 3.05 8.50
CA ASN A 81 -3.62 2.27 7.74
C ASN A 81 -4.43 1.40 8.70
N ASP A 82 -5.73 1.61 8.73
CA ASP A 82 -6.64 0.82 9.56
C ASP A 82 -7.49 -0.07 8.66
N PHE A 83 -7.48 -1.37 8.97
CA PHE A 83 -8.20 -2.38 8.20
C PHE A 83 -9.35 -2.92 9.03
N TYR A 84 -10.58 -2.68 8.56
CA TYR A 84 -11.80 -3.15 9.21
C TYR A 84 -12.33 -4.33 8.41
N ILE A 85 -12.08 -5.53 8.90
CA ILE A 85 -12.39 -6.78 8.21
C ILE A 85 -13.68 -7.36 8.79
N GLY A 86 -14.72 -7.42 7.96
CA GLY A 86 -16.03 -7.89 8.39
C GLY A 86 -16.07 -9.37 8.74
N GLU A 87 -17.07 -9.75 9.54
CA GLU A 87 -17.26 -11.13 9.97
C GLU A 87 -17.28 -12.09 8.77
N GLY A 88 -16.53 -13.20 8.90
CA GLY A 88 -16.51 -14.24 7.88
C GLY A 88 -15.80 -13.88 6.57
N ALA A 89 -15.20 -12.71 6.48
CA ALA A 89 -14.48 -12.33 5.27
C ALA A 89 -13.17 -13.14 5.13
N ASP A 90 -12.75 -13.36 3.90
CA ASP A 90 -11.51 -14.06 3.56
C ASP A 90 -10.83 -13.29 2.44
N VAL A 91 -9.81 -12.51 2.77
CA VAL A 91 -9.17 -11.59 1.83
C VAL A 91 -7.66 -11.65 1.93
N THR A 92 -7.00 -11.28 0.83
CA THR A 92 -5.55 -11.14 0.76
C THR A 92 -5.21 -9.68 0.54
N ILE A 93 -4.28 -9.16 1.36
CA ILE A 93 -3.78 -7.80 1.25
C ILE A 93 -2.33 -7.86 0.81
N ILE A 94 -2.02 -7.23 -0.31
CA ILE A 94 -0.67 -7.19 -0.87
C ILE A 94 -0.15 -5.76 -0.73
N ALA A 95 0.79 -5.60 0.19
CA ALA A 95 1.38 -4.32 0.51
C ALA A 95 2.84 -4.30 0.06
N GLY A 96 3.43 -3.12 0.04
CA GLY A 96 4.85 -3.02 -0.24
C GLY A 96 5.31 -1.58 -0.30
N CYS A 97 6.63 -1.41 -0.14
CA CYS A 97 7.28 -0.12 -0.26
C CYS A 97 8.49 -0.25 -1.18
N GLY A 98 8.51 0.53 -2.25
CA GLY A 98 9.63 0.62 -3.17
C GLY A 98 10.26 2.00 -3.09
N ILE A 99 11.57 2.07 -2.84
CA ILE A 99 12.30 3.32 -2.73
C ILE A 99 13.43 3.36 -3.75
N HIS A 100 13.44 4.43 -4.55
CA HIS A 100 14.57 4.75 -5.41
C HIS A 100 15.14 6.09 -4.95
N ASN A 101 16.40 6.09 -4.52
CA ASN A 101 17.05 7.29 -4.00
C ASN A 101 18.48 7.41 -4.52
N CYS A 102 18.70 8.34 -5.44
CA CYS A 102 20.03 8.70 -5.96
C CYS A 102 20.56 10.01 -5.37
N GLY A 103 19.88 10.58 -4.37
CA GLY A 103 20.27 11.83 -3.73
C GLY A 103 21.08 11.62 -2.47
N ASP A 104 21.40 12.72 -1.80
CA ASP A 104 22.23 12.74 -0.60
C ASP A 104 21.47 12.54 0.70
N GLN A 105 20.13 12.66 0.65
CA GLN A 105 19.30 12.60 1.85
C GLN A 105 18.55 11.29 1.96
N THR A 106 18.33 10.85 3.19
CA THR A 106 17.61 9.60 3.48
C THR A 106 16.14 9.72 3.09
N SER A 107 15.68 8.76 2.31
CA SER A 107 14.26 8.57 2.02
C SER A 107 13.73 7.45 2.90
N GLN A 108 12.56 7.64 3.49
CA GLN A 108 12.00 6.71 4.47
C GLN A 108 10.49 6.61 4.34
N HIS A 109 9.99 5.40 4.44
CA HIS A 109 8.56 5.14 4.56
C HIS A 109 8.31 4.28 5.80
N ASP A 110 7.41 4.75 6.65
CA ASP A 110 6.94 4.02 7.83
C ASP A 110 5.42 3.86 7.75
N GLY A 111 4.95 2.62 7.86
CA GLY A 111 3.52 2.33 7.90
C GLY A 111 3.13 1.73 9.24
N ILE A 112 2.09 2.29 9.84
CA ILE A 112 1.49 1.73 11.04
C ILE A 112 0.18 1.09 10.62
N HIS A 113 0.10 -0.24 10.73
CA HIS A 113 -1.06 -1.01 10.28
C HIS A 113 -1.82 -1.57 11.48
N THR A 114 -3.10 -1.28 11.55
CA THR A 114 -3.97 -1.81 12.59
C THR A 114 -5.08 -2.63 11.94
N PHE A 115 -5.26 -3.86 12.39
CA PHE A 115 -6.25 -4.78 11.86
C PHE A 115 -7.35 -5.02 12.89
N TYR A 116 -8.58 -4.73 12.50
CA TYR A 116 -9.77 -5.06 13.27
C TYR A 116 -10.47 -6.22 12.56
N ILE A 117 -10.21 -7.43 13.03
CA ILE A 117 -10.63 -8.65 12.32
C ILE A 117 -11.90 -9.20 12.97
N GLY A 118 -12.97 -9.26 12.21
CA GLY A 118 -14.25 -9.77 12.65
C GLY A 118 -14.21 -11.28 12.90
N LYS A 119 -15.25 -11.77 13.57
CA LYS A 119 -15.37 -13.18 13.93
C LYS A 119 -15.30 -14.06 12.67
N ASN A 120 -14.51 -15.14 12.74
CA ASN A 120 -14.32 -16.10 11.65
C ASN A 120 -13.73 -15.50 10.36
N ALA A 121 -13.23 -14.27 10.40
CA ALA A 121 -12.56 -13.67 9.25
C ALA A 121 -11.13 -14.18 9.16
N LYS A 122 -10.62 -14.23 7.91
CA LYS A 122 -9.25 -14.63 7.60
C LYS A 122 -8.60 -13.56 6.75
N VAL A 123 -7.39 -13.17 7.13
CA VAL A 123 -6.61 -12.18 6.38
C VAL A 123 -5.23 -12.75 6.12
N LYS A 124 -4.84 -12.76 4.85
CA LYS A 124 -3.46 -13.02 4.45
C LYS A 124 -2.83 -11.68 4.10
N TYR A 125 -1.79 -11.30 4.81
CA TYR A 125 -1.09 -10.05 4.58
C TYR A 125 0.31 -10.35 4.06
N VAL A 126 0.61 -9.86 2.85
CA VAL A 126 1.91 -10.06 2.20
C VAL A 126 2.54 -8.69 2.01
N GLU A 127 3.78 -8.54 2.46
CA GLU A 127 4.49 -7.28 2.36
C GLU A 127 5.87 -7.50 1.76
N LYS A 128 6.25 -6.63 0.81
CA LYS A 128 7.56 -6.68 0.16
C LYS A 128 8.19 -5.30 0.19
N HIS A 129 9.45 -5.24 0.57
CA HIS A 129 10.23 -4.00 0.60
C HIS A 129 11.37 -4.08 -0.41
N TYR A 130 11.61 -2.99 -1.12
CA TYR A 130 12.67 -2.90 -2.10
C TYR A 130 13.28 -1.51 -2.09
N GLY A 131 14.61 -1.45 -2.04
CA GLY A 131 15.35 -0.18 -2.11
C GLY A 131 16.43 -0.26 -3.17
N GLU A 132 16.58 0.81 -3.93
CA GLU A 132 17.61 0.94 -4.96
C GLU A 132 18.12 2.38 -5.06
N GLY A 133 19.26 2.57 -5.72
CA GLY A 133 19.80 3.88 -6.01
C GLY A 133 21.25 4.01 -5.56
N ASP A 134 21.88 5.12 -5.96
CA ASP A 134 23.27 5.44 -5.64
C ASP A 134 23.40 6.30 -4.39
N GLY A 135 22.29 6.72 -3.80
CA GLY A 135 22.29 7.54 -2.61
C GLY A 135 22.48 6.74 -1.34
N ASN A 136 22.69 7.44 -0.23
CA ASN A 136 22.99 6.83 1.07
C ASN A 136 21.74 6.48 1.87
N GLY A 137 20.56 6.63 1.33
CA GLY A 137 19.37 6.64 2.15
C GLY A 137 18.15 5.93 1.64
N ALA A 138 18.27 4.81 0.93
CA ALA A 138 17.11 3.99 0.61
C ALA A 138 16.72 3.14 1.83
N ARG A 139 15.54 3.35 2.39
CA ARG A 139 15.06 2.66 3.60
C ARG A 139 13.58 2.35 3.53
#